data_4fd004ccfee1b137df3536f4d8abbb4d
#
_entry.id   4fd004ccfee1b137df3536f4d8abbb4d
#
_cell.length_a   1.000
_cell.length_b   1.000
_cell.length_c   1.000
_cell.angle_alpha   90.00
_cell.angle_beta   90.00
_cell.angle_gamma   90.00
#
_symmetry.space_group_name_H-M   'P 1'
#
loop_
_entity.id
_entity.type
_entity.pdbx_description
1 polymer ?
#
loop_
_entity_poly.entity_id
_entity_poly.type
_entity_poly.pdbx_seq_one_letter_code
_entity_poly.pdbx_strand_id
1 'polypeptide(L)'
;VPELVWLDIDERFGITEPDEEIQDLLKASRGLNIGLHFLKGAITLDPYVNNVDALTASLIVWLDAYLTNVDRTVKNTNMLLWHGRETWLIDHGASLYFHHSWSDPAKAALTPFPYIREHALLHKASRLEEADTLAHELLTPEFLTALTDMIPDEWLTYEGAPDTPEAMRAVYRDFLLCRLENSQIFVKQAVDARKELI
;
A
#
# COMPACT_ATOMS: atom_id res chain seq x y z
N VAL A 1 9.92 0.70 -1.37
CA VAL A 1 9.26 0.63 -2.70
C VAL A 1 10.32 0.94 -3.75
N PRO A 2 10.33 0.24 -4.91
CA PRO A 2 11.21 0.58 -6.03
C PRO A 2 11.00 2.01 -6.52
N GLU A 3 12.01 2.56 -7.20
CA GLU A 3 11.92 3.89 -7.82
C GLU A 3 10.72 3.96 -8.77
N LEU A 4 9.95 5.04 -8.65
CA LEU A 4 8.76 5.28 -9.46
C LEU A 4 9.11 6.17 -10.65
N VAL A 5 8.54 5.84 -11.81
CA VAL A 5 8.63 6.66 -13.02
C VAL A 5 7.24 6.88 -13.60
N TRP A 6 7.00 8.06 -14.14
CA TRP A 6 5.81 8.34 -14.93
C TRP A 6 5.99 7.80 -16.35
N LEU A 7 5.02 7.05 -16.82
CA LEU A 7 5.03 6.44 -18.15
C LEU A 7 3.71 6.74 -18.86
N ASP A 8 3.81 7.41 -20.01
CA ASP A 8 2.66 7.61 -20.89
C ASP A 8 2.64 6.49 -21.93
N ILE A 9 1.61 5.64 -21.85
CA ILE A 9 1.43 4.51 -22.76
C ILE A 9 0.55 4.96 -23.93
N ASP A 10 1.15 5.02 -25.13
CA ASP A 10 0.46 5.35 -26.37
C ASP A 10 0.06 4.09 -27.18
N GLU A 11 -0.66 4.30 -28.29
CA GLU A 11 -1.18 3.22 -29.15
C GLU A 11 -0.09 2.32 -29.74
N ARG A 12 1.15 2.79 -29.81
CA ARG A 12 2.26 2.06 -30.44
C ARG A 12 2.81 0.95 -29.56
N PHE A 13 2.56 0.98 -28.25
CA PHE A 13 3.11 -0.01 -27.32
C PHE A 13 2.62 -1.44 -27.56
N GLY A 14 1.47 -1.64 -28.17
CA GLY A 14 0.92 -2.97 -28.44
C GLY A 14 1.15 -3.52 -29.84
N ILE A 15 1.73 -2.73 -30.78
CA ILE A 15 1.78 -3.09 -32.21
C ILE A 15 2.64 -4.34 -32.48
N THR A 16 3.69 -4.54 -31.72
CA THR A 16 4.65 -5.63 -31.90
C THR A 16 4.48 -6.78 -30.91
N GLU A 17 3.52 -6.66 -30.01
CA GLU A 17 3.24 -7.69 -29.01
C GLU A 17 2.48 -8.86 -29.68
N PRO A 18 3.02 -10.09 -29.64
CA PRO A 18 2.38 -11.24 -30.27
C PRO A 18 1.23 -11.85 -29.47
N ASP A 19 1.17 -11.58 -28.16
CA ASP A 19 0.17 -12.12 -27.24
C ASP A 19 -1.06 -11.19 -27.21
N GLU A 20 -2.24 -11.72 -27.56
CA GLU A 20 -3.48 -10.96 -27.64
C GLU A 20 -3.93 -10.43 -26.25
N GLU A 21 -3.71 -11.20 -25.18
CA GLU A 21 -4.08 -10.77 -23.81
C GLU A 21 -3.20 -9.60 -23.38
N ILE A 22 -1.90 -9.64 -23.68
CA ILE A 22 -0.97 -8.53 -23.39
C ILE A 22 -1.32 -7.30 -24.25
N GLN A 23 -1.68 -7.50 -25.53
CA GLN A 23 -2.16 -6.40 -26.38
C GLN A 23 -3.37 -5.70 -25.77
N ASP A 24 -4.34 -6.47 -25.29
CA ASP A 24 -5.56 -5.91 -24.69
C ASP A 24 -5.29 -5.19 -23.38
N LEU A 25 -4.37 -5.71 -22.54
CA LEU A 25 -3.88 -5.01 -21.35
C LEU A 25 -3.20 -3.68 -21.71
N LEU A 26 -2.33 -3.66 -22.71
CA LEU A 26 -1.66 -2.43 -23.18
C LEU A 26 -2.66 -1.41 -23.73
N LYS A 27 -3.68 -1.86 -24.46
CA LYS A 27 -4.77 -0.98 -24.94
C LYS A 27 -5.57 -0.38 -23.78
N ALA A 28 -5.87 -1.21 -22.75
CA ALA A 28 -6.60 -0.77 -21.56
C ALA A 28 -5.75 0.18 -20.68
N SER A 29 -4.42 0.09 -20.77
CA SER A 29 -3.47 0.89 -19.98
C SER A 29 -3.04 2.18 -20.69
N ARG A 30 -3.73 2.65 -21.72
CA ARG A 30 -3.39 3.91 -22.42
C ARG A 30 -3.46 5.10 -21.47
N GLY A 31 -2.57 6.07 -21.71
CA GLY A 31 -2.45 7.29 -20.90
C GLY A 31 -1.38 7.18 -19.82
N LEU A 32 -1.53 7.97 -18.77
CA LEU A 32 -0.55 8.10 -17.71
C LEU A 32 -0.57 6.89 -16.78
N ASN A 33 0.59 6.27 -16.61
CA ASN A 33 0.81 5.10 -15.76
C ASN A 33 2.00 5.34 -14.81
N ILE A 34 2.11 4.49 -13.77
CA ILE A 34 3.31 4.37 -12.94
C ILE A 34 4.11 3.16 -13.38
N GLY A 35 5.37 3.38 -13.74
CA GLY A 35 6.37 2.33 -13.87
C GLY A 35 7.16 2.17 -12.58
N LEU A 36 7.57 0.94 -12.28
CA LEU A 36 8.46 0.61 -11.17
C LEU A 36 9.81 0.15 -11.71
N HIS A 37 10.91 0.60 -11.09
CA HIS A 37 12.23 0.10 -11.42
C HIS A 37 12.27 -1.43 -11.22
N PHE A 38 12.61 -2.15 -12.28
CA PHE A 38 12.74 -3.60 -12.23
C PHE A 38 13.97 -4.02 -11.42
N LEU A 39 13.76 -4.70 -10.31
CA LEU A 39 14.82 -5.16 -9.41
C LEU A 39 15.42 -6.49 -9.93
N LYS A 40 16.36 -6.40 -10.85
CA LYS A 40 16.97 -7.58 -11.47
C LYS A 40 17.61 -8.49 -10.43
N GLY A 41 17.19 -9.76 -10.40
CA GLY A 41 17.70 -10.77 -9.48
C GLY A 41 17.08 -10.72 -8.08
N ALA A 42 16.06 -9.91 -7.87
CA ALA A 42 15.25 -10.01 -6.66
C ALA A 42 14.48 -11.33 -6.64
N ILE A 43 14.29 -11.86 -5.44
CA ILE A 43 13.48 -13.07 -5.21
C ILE A 43 12.35 -12.74 -4.26
N THR A 44 11.28 -13.52 -4.30
CA THR A 44 10.19 -13.39 -3.33
C THR A 44 10.71 -13.60 -1.91
N LEU A 45 10.37 -12.68 -0.99
CA LEU A 45 10.75 -12.80 0.40
C LEU A 45 9.87 -13.86 1.09
N ASP A 46 10.51 -14.83 1.73
CA ASP A 46 9.86 -15.79 2.62
C ASP A 46 9.96 -15.26 4.07
N PRO A 47 8.82 -14.96 4.73
CA PRO A 47 8.82 -14.35 6.06
C PRO A 47 9.37 -15.27 7.16
N TYR A 48 9.47 -16.57 6.94
CA TYR A 48 10.01 -17.54 7.90
C TYR A 48 11.49 -17.85 7.69
N VAL A 49 11.97 -17.73 6.46
CA VAL A 49 13.36 -18.06 6.08
C VAL A 49 14.24 -16.81 6.07
N ASN A 50 13.75 -15.72 5.51
CA ASN A 50 14.51 -14.50 5.37
C ASN A 50 14.48 -13.68 6.66
N ASN A 51 15.64 -13.08 6.97
CA ASN A 51 15.74 -12.22 8.15
C ASN A 51 15.21 -10.82 7.85
N VAL A 52 14.12 -10.45 8.51
CA VAL A 52 13.60 -9.07 8.58
C VAL A 52 13.66 -8.67 10.04
N ASP A 53 14.35 -7.60 10.35
CA ASP A 53 14.46 -7.13 11.75
C ASP A 53 13.12 -6.65 12.31
N ALA A 54 13.02 -6.63 13.64
CA ALA A 54 11.77 -6.38 14.34
C ALA A 54 11.17 -4.98 14.06
N LEU A 55 12.01 -3.95 13.89
CA LEU A 55 11.53 -2.60 13.61
C LEU A 55 11.03 -2.49 12.17
N THR A 56 11.80 -2.97 11.21
CA THR A 56 11.38 -3.02 9.79
C THR A 56 10.08 -3.81 9.64
N ALA A 57 9.97 -4.98 10.28
CA ALA A 57 8.74 -5.76 10.28
C ALA A 57 7.56 -4.98 10.88
N SER A 58 7.79 -4.27 11.98
CA SER A 58 6.75 -3.46 12.64
C SER A 58 6.30 -2.27 11.81
N LEU A 59 7.23 -1.60 11.12
CA LEU A 59 6.91 -0.50 10.22
C LEU A 59 6.09 -0.98 9.01
N ILE A 60 6.40 -2.16 8.46
CA ILE A 60 5.64 -2.73 7.35
C ILE A 60 4.22 -3.12 7.81
N VAL A 61 4.10 -3.81 8.94
CA VAL A 61 2.80 -4.19 9.53
C VAL A 61 1.97 -2.95 9.85
N TRP A 62 2.60 -1.93 10.43
CA TRP A 62 1.96 -0.65 10.73
C TRP A 62 1.45 0.04 9.46
N LEU A 63 2.30 0.13 8.43
CA LEU A 63 1.94 0.75 7.14
C LEU A 63 0.75 0.05 6.48
N ASP A 64 0.77 -1.28 6.41
CA ASP A 64 -0.31 -2.04 5.80
C ASP A 64 -1.61 -1.94 6.61
N ALA A 65 -1.54 -1.88 7.94
CA ALA A 65 -2.70 -1.61 8.78
C ALA A 65 -3.23 -0.18 8.61
N TYR A 66 -2.34 0.80 8.48
CA TYR A 66 -2.67 2.19 8.20
C TYR A 66 -3.36 2.37 6.85
N LEU A 67 -2.82 1.75 5.81
CA LEU A 67 -3.36 1.79 4.45
C LEU A 67 -4.51 0.79 4.22
N THR A 68 -4.85 -0.03 5.22
CA THR A 68 -5.84 -1.12 5.09
C THR A 68 -5.52 -2.12 3.97
N ASN A 69 -4.23 -2.41 3.76
CA ASN A 69 -3.78 -3.38 2.76
C ASN A 69 -4.06 -4.81 3.22
N VAL A 70 -4.98 -5.51 2.56
CA VAL A 70 -5.45 -6.85 2.95
C VAL A 70 -4.63 -7.99 2.34
N ASP A 71 -3.73 -7.70 1.40
CA ASP A 71 -3.14 -8.74 0.54
C ASP A 71 -1.72 -9.16 0.91
N ARG A 72 -1.06 -8.50 1.87
CA ARG A 72 0.31 -8.87 2.31
C ARG A 72 0.28 -10.02 3.31
N THR A 73 -0.06 -11.21 2.83
CA THR A 73 -0.21 -12.43 3.63
C THR A 73 0.97 -13.40 3.43
N VAL A 74 1.01 -14.47 4.22
CA VAL A 74 2.03 -15.53 4.05
C VAL A 74 1.93 -16.20 2.67
N LYS A 75 0.73 -16.27 2.07
CA LYS A 75 0.51 -16.88 0.75
C LYS A 75 0.89 -15.94 -0.39
N ASN A 76 0.77 -14.64 -0.16
CA ASN A 76 1.09 -13.59 -1.11
C ASN A 76 1.84 -12.49 -0.37
N THR A 77 3.16 -12.63 -0.28
CA THR A 77 3.94 -11.73 0.58
C THR A 77 4.07 -10.32 0.03
N ASN A 78 3.96 -10.14 -1.30
CA ASN A 78 4.13 -8.86 -1.98
C ASN A 78 5.39 -8.11 -1.50
N MET A 79 6.43 -8.89 -1.20
CA MET A 79 7.75 -8.42 -0.77
C MET A 79 8.84 -9.14 -1.55
N LEU A 80 9.88 -8.39 -1.89
CA LEU A 80 11.07 -8.93 -2.53
C LEU A 80 12.29 -8.78 -1.62
N LEU A 81 13.18 -9.75 -1.70
CA LEU A 81 14.54 -9.67 -1.16
C LEU A 81 15.50 -9.39 -2.31
N TRP A 82 16.17 -8.24 -2.25
CA TRP A 82 17.15 -7.85 -3.26
C TRP A 82 18.55 -7.78 -2.67
N HIS A 83 19.57 -8.16 -3.44
CA HIS A 83 20.95 -8.31 -2.99
C HIS A 83 21.10 -9.14 -1.70
N GLY A 84 20.16 -10.06 -1.45
CA GLY A 84 20.18 -10.98 -0.31
C GLY A 84 19.87 -10.37 1.06
N ARG A 85 19.59 -9.05 1.16
CA ARG A 85 19.40 -8.35 2.43
C ARG A 85 18.40 -7.19 2.42
N GLU A 86 18.08 -6.66 1.26
CA GLU A 86 17.21 -5.48 1.14
C GLU A 86 15.76 -5.93 0.94
N THR A 87 14.89 -5.56 1.87
CA THR A 87 13.45 -5.85 1.78
C THR A 87 12.77 -4.74 0.98
N TRP A 88 12.07 -5.12 -0.08
CA TRP A 88 11.34 -4.22 -0.96
C TRP A 88 9.87 -4.57 -0.99
N LEU A 89 9.01 -3.57 -0.76
CA LEU A 89 7.55 -3.73 -0.84
C LEU A 89 7.10 -3.46 -2.28
N ILE A 90 6.24 -4.34 -2.77
CA ILE A 90 5.62 -4.26 -4.09
C ILE A 90 4.12 -4.50 -3.96
N ASP A 91 3.39 -4.23 -5.02
CA ASP A 91 1.95 -4.49 -5.14
C ASP A 91 1.12 -3.99 -3.94
N HIS A 92 0.76 -2.72 -3.98
CA HIS A 92 -0.09 -2.08 -2.98
C HIS A 92 -1.55 -1.94 -3.46
N GLY A 93 -1.94 -2.65 -4.53
CA GLY A 93 -3.25 -2.52 -5.15
C GLY A 93 -4.44 -2.87 -4.26
N ALA A 94 -4.21 -3.65 -3.19
CA ALA A 94 -5.24 -3.98 -2.20
C ALA A 94 -5.31 -2.99 -1.02
N SER A 95 -4.63 -1.84 -1.11
CA SER A 95 -4.68 -0.77 -0.11
C SER A 95 -5.92 0.10 -0.26
N LEU A 96 -6.22 0.90 0.76
CA LEU A 96 -7.37 1.80 0.80
C LEU A 96 -8.68 1.06 0.48
N TYR A 97 -8.94 -0.01 1.23
CA TYR A 97 -9.98 -1.00 0.91
C TYR A 97 -11.38 -0.38 0.71
N PHE A 98 -11.67 0.76 1.34
CA PHE A 98 -12.91 1.50 1.12
C PHE A 98 -13.10 1.95 -0.34
N HIS A 99 -12.00 2.18 -1.07
CA HIS A 99 -12.03 2.61 -2.47
C HIS A 99 -12.67 1.56 -3.39
N HIS A 100 -12.46 0.26 -3.10
CA HIS A 100 -13.00 -0.83 -3.94
C HIS A 100 -14.53 -0.95 -3.90
N SER A 101 -15.18 -0.36 -2.92
CA SER A 101 -16.64 -0.39 -2.78
C SER A 101 -17.25 0.99 -2.52
N TRP A 102 -16.44 2.05 -2.48
CA TRP A 102 -16.85 3.41 -2.08
C TRP A 102 -17.73 3.41 -0.83
N SER A 103 -17.41 2.54 0.12
CA SER A 103 -18.01 2.58 1.44
C SER A 103 -17.57 3.86 2.17
N ASP A 104 -18.34 4.29 3.16
CA ASP A 104 -18.10 5.50 3.97
C ASP A 104 -16.62 5.62 4.40
N PRO A 105 -15.81 6.50 3.78
CA PRO A 105 -14.38 6.63 4.07
C PRO A 105 -14.10 7.08 5.51
N ALA A 106 -14.94 7.96 6.06
CA ALA A 106 -14.79 8.46 7.43
C ALA A 106 -14.98 7.32 8.44
N LYS A 107 -16.00 6.49 8.23
CA LYS A 107 -16.22 5.31 9.04
C LYS A 107 -15.09 4.28 8.87
N ALA A 108 -14.63 4.06 7.63
CA ALA A 108 -13.54 3.14 7.33
C ALA A 108 -12.25 3.55 8.04
N ALA A 109 -11.93 4.86 8.11
CA ALA A 109 -10.76 5.39 8.81
C ALA A 109 -10.75 5.01 10.31
N LEU A 110 -11.91 4.92 10.94
CA LEU A 110 -12.07 4.58 12.36
C LEU A 110 -12.32 3.09 12.62
N THR A 111 -12.28 2.27 11.58
CA THR A 111 -12.56 0.83 11.72
C THR A 111 -11.27 0.06 12.07
N PRO A 112 -11.33 -0.87 13.05
CA PRO A 112 -10.26 -1.82 13.28
C PRO A 112 -9.91 -2.58 11.99
N PHE A 113 -8.68 -3.10 11.92
CA PHE A 113 -8.18 -3.84 10.77
C PHE A 113 -7.93 -5.32 11.12
N PRO A 114 -8.97 -6.17 11.19
CA PRO A 114 -8.85 -7.56 11.65
C PRO A 114 -7.98 -8.44 10.75
N TYR A 115 -7.86 -8.10 9.47
CA TYR A 115 -7.00 -8.81 8.50
C TYR A 115 -5.53 -8.79 8.87
N ILE A 116 -5.11 -7.91 9.79
CA ILE A 116 -3.74 -7.86 10.29
C ILE A 116 -3.25 -9.19 10.87
N ARG A 117 -4.17 -10.06 11.32
CA ARG A 117 -3.84 -11.41 11.83
C ARG A 117 -3.17 -12.29 10.79
N GLU A 118 -3.47 -12.08 9.51
CA GLU A 118 -2.94 -12.86 8.39
C GLU A 118 -1.68 -12.25 7.80
N HIS A 119 -1.23 -11.12 8.33
CA HIS A 119 -0.08 -10.39 7.78
C HIS A 119 1.21 -11.20 7.90
N ALA A 120 1.94 -11.29 6.78
CA ALA A 120 3.14 -12.12 6.62
C ALA A 120 4.23 -11.88 7.69
N LEU A 121 4.40 -10.64 8.15
CA LEU A 121 5.43 -10.26 9.12
C LEU A 121 4.93 -10.04 10.55
N LEU A 122 3.65 -10.31 10.85
CA LEU A 122 3.10 -10.02 12.18
C LEU A 122 3.88 -10.70 13.31
N HIS A 123 4.31 -11.94 13.12
CA HIS A 123 5.09 -12.70 14.11
C HIS A 123 6.43 -12.04 14.46
N LYS A 124 7.03 -11.28 13.53
CA LYS A 124 8.29 -10.53 13.72
C LYS A 124 8.09 -9.11 14.26
N ALA A 125 6.89 -8.55 14.13
CA ALA A 125 6.58 -7.14 14.43
C ALA A 125 6.45 -6.87 15.93
N SER A 126 7.55 -6.96 16.68
CA SER A 126 7.56 -6.80 18.16
C SER A 126 7.70 -5.35 18.63
N ARG A 127 7.84 -4.37 17.72
CA ARG A 127 8.10 -2.95 18.02
C ARG A 127 7.03 -2.05 17.41
N LEU A 128 5.75 -2.49 17.43
CA LEU A 128 4.63 -1.77 16.79
C LEU A 128 4.37 -0.38 17.39
N GLU A 129 4.53 -0.22 18.70
CA GLU A 129 4.35 1.06 19.39
C GLU A 129 5.45 2.06 19.00
N GLU A 130 6.66 1.57 18.81
CA GLU A 130 7.77 2.39 18.30
C GLU A 130 7.58 2.75 16.83
N ALA A 131 7.11 1.81 16.01
CA ALA A 131 6.75 2.08 14.62
C ALA A 131 5.66 3.16 14.52
N ASP A 132 4.67 3.13 15.41
CA ASP A 132 3.63 4.15 15.52
C ASP A 132 4.20 5.54 15.83
N THR A 133 5.11 5.62 16.80
CA THR A 133 5.80 6.87 17.14
C THR A 133 6.55 7.45 15.94
N LEU A 134 7.35 6.63 15.27
CA LEU A 134 8.11 7.04 14.09
C LEU A 134 7.21 7.46 12.93
N ALA A 135 6.08 6.76 12.74
CA ALA A 135 5.13 7.10 11.70
C ALA A 135 4.50 8.48 11.95
N HIS A 136 4.14 8.81 13.18
CA HIS A 136 3.62 10.14 13.56
C HIS A 136 4.65 11.26 13.34
N GLU A 137 5.94 10.98 13.51
CA GLU A 137 7.00 11.96 13.22
C GLU A 137 7.17 12.22 11.71
N LEU A 138 6.91 11.21 10.88
CA LEU A 138 7.14 11.27 9.43
C LEU A 138 5.91 11.72 8.63
N LEU A 139 4.72 11.26 9.04
CA LEU A 139 3.47 11.48 8.31
C LEU A 139 2.77 12.77 8.80
N THR A 140 3.39 13.92 8.55
CA THR A 140 2.78 15.21 8.93
C THR A 140 1.59 15.54 8.02
N PRO A 141 0.64 16.41 8.46
CA PRO A 141 -0.45 16.88 7.62
C PRO A 141 0.02 17.49 6.29
N GLU A 142 1.13 18.25 6.33
CA GLU A 142 1.74 18.86 5.16
C GLU A 142 2.26 17.81 4.18
N PHE A 143 2.92 16.76 4.70
CA PHE A 143 3.41 15.64 3.89
C PHE A 143 2.25 14.89 3.23
N LEU A 144 1.20 14.56 3.99
CA LEU A 144 0.03 13.83 3.47
C LEU A 144 -0.75 14.67 2.45
N THR A 145 -0.83 15.99 2.64
CA THR A 145 -1.40 16.89 1.65
C THR A 145 -0.59 16.89 0.36
N ALA A 146 0.73 17.10 0.45
CA ALA A 146 1.60 17.09 -0.71
C ALA A 146 1.55 15.73 -1.46
N LEU A 147 1.46 14.62 -0.71
CA LEU A 147 1.34 13.28 -1.28
C LEU A 147 0.05 13.11 -2.09
N THR A 148 -1.09 13.54 -1.53
CA THR A 148 -2.38 13.43 -2.23
C THR A 148 -2.48 14.38 -3.42
N ASP A 149 -1.84 15.55 -3.36
CA ASP A 149 -1.79 16.51 -4.46
C ASP A 149 -0.98 15.99 -5.67
N MET A 150 -0.12 15.00 -5.45
CA MET A 150 0.61 14.34 -6.55
C MET A 150 -0.26 13.40 -7.41
N ILE A 151 -1.45 13.03 -6.95
CA ILE A 151 -2.31 12.11 -7.69
C ILE A 151 -2.85 12.83 -8.95
N PRO A 152 -2.61 12.30 -10.17
CA PRO A 152 -3.09 12.90 -11.40
C PRO A 152 -4.61 12.97 -11.46
N ASP A 153 -5.17 14.03 -12.04
CA ASP A 153 -6.61 14.21 -12.22
C ASP A 153 -7.24 13.04 -12.99
N GLU A 154 -6.54 12.52 -13.97
CA GLU A 154 -6.98 11.41 -14.82
C GLU A 154 -7.28 10.13 -14.04
N TRP A 155 -6.65 9.93 -12.88
CA TRP A 155 -6.86 8.76 -12.03
C TRP A 155 -7.96 8.95 -10.99
N LEU A 156 -8.47 10.17 -10.88
CA LEU A 156 -9.48 10.55 -9.88
C LEU A 156 -10.90 10.58 -10.44
N THR A 157 -11.07 10.04 -11.65
CA THR A 157 -12.39 9.89 -12.28
C THR A 157 -12.89 8.46 -12.09
N TYR A 158 -13.91 8.29 -11.24
CA TYR A 158 -14.46 6.99 -10.92
C TYR A 158 -15.99 7.09 -10.79
N GLU A 159 -16.74 6.11 -11.28
CA GLU A 159 -18.19 6.09 -11.17
C GLU A 159 -18.62 6.00 -9.68
N GLY A 160 -19.38 6.98 -9.21
CA GLY A 160 -19.77 7.11 -7.80
C GLY A 160 -18.77 7.88 -6.92
N ALA A 161 -17.67 8.36 -7.49
CA ALA A 161 -16.72 9.24 -6.82
C ALA A 161 -17.29 10.66 -6.64
N PRO A 162 -16.66 11.50 -5.80
CA PRO A 162 -16.90 12.94 -5.78
C PRO A 162 -16.75 13.57 -7.17
N ASP A 163 -17.54 14.60 -7.44
CA ASP A 163 -17.67 15.22 -8.77
C ASP A 163 -16.40 15.88 -9.32
N THR A 164 -15.36 16.08 -8.48
CA THR A 164 -14.11 16.74 -8.89
C THR A 164 -12.88 16.00 -8.38
N PRO A 165 -11.76 16.05 -9.13
CA PRO A 165 -10.48 15.49 -8.67
C PRO A 165 -10.03 16.05 -7.32
N GLU A 166 -10.25 17.33 -7.06
CA GLU A 166 -9.91 17.96 -5.78
C GLU A 166 -10.72 17.41 -4.61
N ALA A 167 -12.03 17.21 -4.79
CA ALA A 167 -12.88 16.58 -3.79
C ALA A 167 -12.44 15.13 -3.53
N MET A 168 -11.98 14.44 -4.57
CA MET A 168 -11.45 13.08 -4.45
C MET A 168 -10.14 13.04 -3.65
N ARG A 169 -9.19 13.95 -3.93
CA ARG A 169 -7.96 14.09 -3.13
C ARG A 169 -8.28 14.37 -1.67
N ALA A 170 -9.27 15.21 -1.42
CA ALA A 170 -9.71 15.50 -0.06
C ALA A 170 -10.19 14.22 0.68
N VAL A 171 -10.94 13.34 0.01
CA VAL A 171 -11.37 12.06 0.61
C VAL A 171 -10.18 11.22 1.04
N TYR A 172 -9.15 11.07 0.19
CA TYR A 172 -7.95 10.31 0.54
C TYR A 172 -7.16 10.98 1.67
N ARG A 173 -6.97 12.28 1.59
CA ARG A 173 -6.28 13.07 2.62
C ARG A 173 -6.96 12.94 3.97
N ASP A 174 -8.27 13.15 4.01
CA ASP A 174 -9.06 13.11 5.25
C ASP A 174 -9.08 11.70 5.85
N PHE A 175 -9.15 10.65 5.01
CA PHE A 175 -9.00 9.26 5.45
C PHE A 175 -7.64 9.04 6.11
N LEU A 176 -6.55 9.44 5.45
CA LEU A 176 -5.19 9.24 5.95
C LEU A 176 -4.96 10.02 7.25
N LEU A 177 -5.38 11.28 7.33
CA LEU A 177 -5.27 12.10 8.54
C LEU A 177 -6.06 11.52 9.70
N CYS A 178 -7.35 11.22 9.47
CA CYS A 178 -8.21 10.64 10.50
C CYS A 178 -7.65 9.30 11.01
N ARG A 179 -7.13 8.46 10.11
CA ARG A 179 -6.60 7.16 10.49
C ARG A 179 -5.27 7.27 11.24
N LEU A 180 -4.42 8.26 10.89
CA LEU A 180 -3.20 8.57 11.64
C LEU A 180 -3.52 9.02 13.07
N GLU A 181 -4.41 10.00 13.21
CA GLU A 181 -4.84 10.52 14.53
C GLU A 181 -5.43 9.44 15.44
N ASN A 182 -5.97 8.37 14.85
CA ASN A 182 -6.60 7.26 15.56
C ASN A 182 -5.82 5.94 15.40
N SER A 183 -4.51 5.99 15.17
CA SER A 183 -3.65 4.83 14.92
C SER A 183 -3.72 3.77 16.01
N GLN A 184 -3.96 4.16 17.27
CA GLN A 184 -4.13 3.25 18.41
C GLN A 184 -5.19 2.16 18.17
N ILE A 185 -6.17 2.39 17.28
CA ILE A 185 -7.23 1.42 16.98
C ILE A 185 -6.64 0.18 16.30
N PHE A 186 -5.82 0.36 15.27
CA PHE A 186 -5.21 -0.75 14.53
C PHE A 186 -3.90 -1.22 15.14
N VAL A 187 -3.13 -0.34 15.78
CA VAL A 187 -1.89 -0.70 16.49
C VAL A 187 -2.20 -1.66 17.65
N LYS A 188 -3.18 -1.32 18.48
CA LYS A 188 -3.61 -2.22 19.56
C LYS A 188 -4.05 -3.57 19.02
N GLN A 189 -4.83 -3.58 17.94
CA GLN A 189 -5.28 -4.81 17.31
C GLN A 189 -4.11 -5.66 16.80
N ALA A 190 -3.11 -5.05 16.17
CA ALA A 190 -1.93 -5.76 15.69
C ALA A 190 -1.10 -6.33 16.85
N VAL A 191 -0.92 -5.56 17.94
CA VAL A 191 -0.25 -6.02 19.16
C VAL A 191 -0.96 -7.22 19.77
N ASP A 192 -2.29 -7.15 19.89
CA ASP A 192 -3.09 -8.22 20.50
C ASP A 192 -3.10 -9.47 19.60
N ALA A 193 -3.27 -9.30 18.28
CA ALA A 193 -3.19 -10.40 17.31
C ALA A 193 -1.81 -11.08 17.33
N ARG A 194 -0.73 -10.31 17.46
CA ARG A 194 0.62 -10.87 17.56
C ARG A 194 0.80 -11.73 18.82
N LYS A 195 0.27 -11.32 19.98
CA LYS A 195 0.34 -12.10 21.22
C LYS A 195 -0.33 -13.48 21.10
N GLU A 196 -1.34 -13.60 20.24
CA GLU A 196 -2.02 -14.88 19.98
C GLU A 196 -1.21 -15.84 19.11
N LEU A 197 -0.17 -15.33 18.40
CA LEU A 197 0.71 -16.14 17.54
C LEU A 197 1.96 -16.68 18.25
N ILE A 198 2.22 -16.24 19.47
CA ILE A 198 3.42 -16.56 20.27
C ILE A 198 3.03 -17.35 21.50
#